data_97b483d960b2db49cd2fd3e7ea92d8a5
#
_entry.id   97b483d960b2db49cd2fd3e7ea92d8a5
#
_cell.length_a   1.000
_cell.length_b   1.000
_cell.length_c   1.000
_cell.angle_alpha   90.00
_cell.angle_beta   90.00
_cell.angle_gamma   90.00
#
_symmetry.space_group_name_H-M   'P 1'
#
loop_
_entity.id
_entity.type
_entity.pdbx_description
1 polymer ?
#
loop_
_entity_poly.entity_id
_entity_poly.type
_entity_poly.pdbx_seq_one_letter_code
_entity_poly.pdbx_strand_id
1 'polypeptide(L)'
;NLLRIVLRRHLGYTPGSMQRYCNIGYTLLSLIIEKRTGMSYEKFMQRYVLEPAGCFDFHIAGNYLKDRRPNETVYYMHSSSEPAQEFNNSGRLVERCYGENDITTALGAGAWTASAAELCRLVAAIDGDPTMHDVISPEAVRLMTQEMPDHQFSLGWNYTPNGRPWIRTGSLVGTSAIVLRYPDGECWVFITNTSTWKGHKFSKDTMALFEKLRKRFGSKLPKRNLFVK
;
A
#
# COMPACT_ATOMS: atom_id res chain seq x y z
N ASN A 1 3.76 25.19 -0.21
CA ASN A 1 2.48 24.47 -0.28
C ASN A 1 2.48 23.58 -1.53
N LEU A 2 2.60 22.27 -1.36
CA LEU A 2 2.69 21.23 -2.39
C LEU A 2 1.54 21.37 -3.44
N LEU A 3 0.31 21.57 -2.97
CA LEU A 3 -0.86 21.72 -3.84
C LEU A 3 -0.69 22.85 -4.85
N ARG A 4 -0.21 24.04 -4.41
CA ARG A 4 -0.01 25.18 -5.31
C ARG A 4 1.03 24.88 -6.39
N ILE A 5 2.08 24.13 -6.03
CA ILE A 5 3.14 23.75 -6.99
C ILE A 5 2.57 22.78 -8.02
N VAL A 6 1.84 21.75 -7.56
CA VAL A 6 1.27 20.71 -8.43
C VAL A 6 0.20 21.29 -9.37
N LEU A 7 -0.73 22.10 -8.84
CA LEU A 7 -1.82 22.67 -9.62
C LEU A 7 -1.38 23.76 -10.63
N ARG A 8 -0.17 24.27 -10.51
CA ARG A 8 0.43 25.19 -11.50
C ARG A 8 1.15 24.47 -12.65
N ARG A 9 1.35 23.17 -12.56
CA ARG A 9 1.98 22.38 -13.60
C ARG A 9 0.99 22.07 -14.72
N HIS A 10 1.43 22.21 -15.96
CA HIS A 10 0.67 21.71 -17.09
C HIS A 10 0.58 20.19 -17.03
N LEU A 11 -0.59 19.66 -17.37
CA LEU A 11 -0.77 18.22 -17.51
C LEU A 11 0.09 17.72 -18.67
N GLY A 12 0.80 16.64 -18.47
CA GLY A 12 1.63 16.03 -19.50
C GLY A 12 0.83 15.22 -20.53
N TYR A 13 -0.48 15.05 -20.29
CA TYR A 13 -1.41 14.30 -21.14
C TYR A 13 -2.86 14.68 -20.78
N THR A 14 -3.78 14.42 -21.71
CA THR A 14 -5.21 14.64 -21.47
C THR A 14 -5.73 13.67 -20.40
N PRO A 15 -6.52 14.15 -19.40
CA PRO A 15 -7.14 13.26 -18.42
C PRO A 15 -7.89 12.10 -19.09
N GLY A 16 -7.70 10.89 -18.59
CA GLY A 16 -8.31 9.67 -19.14
C GLY A 16 -7.59 9.05 -20.35
N SER A 17 -6.59 9.71 -20.94
CA SER A 17 -5.91 9.20 -22.14
C SER A 17 -4.69 8.32 -21.85
N MET A 18 -4.20 8.32 -20.61
CA MET A 18 -2.99 7.59 -20.26
C MET A 18 -2.95 7.30 -18.76
N GLN A 19 -2.35 6.17 -18.41
CA GLN A 19 -2.05 5.88 -17.02
C GLN A 19 -0.56 6.10 -16.71
N ARG A 20 -0.30 6.79 -15.60
CA ARG A 20 1.05 6.94 -15.03
C ARG A 20 1.02 6.75 -13.53
N TYR A 21 1.96 5.99 -13.01
CA TYR A 21 2.18 5.89 -11.57
C TYR A 21 2.49 7.27 -10.99
N CYS A 22 1.78 7.64 -9.92
CA CYS A 22 1.92 8.96 -9.32
C CYS A 22 1.60 8.96 -7.82
N ASN A 23 2.62 9.02 -6.96
CA ASN A 23 2.44 9.15 -5.52
C ASN A 23 1.66 10.43 -5.15
N ILE A 24 1.97 11.55 -5.81
CA ILE A 24 1.28 12.83 -5.57
C ILE A 24 -0.22 12.70 -5.82
N GLY A 25 -0.64 11.91 -6.80
CA GLY A 25 -2.07 11.64 -7.04
C GLY A 25 -2.77 11.05 -5.81
N TYR A 26 -2.17 10.07 -5.16
CA TYR A 26 -2.73 9.47 -3.94
C TYR A 26 -2.67 10.41 -2.73
N THR A 27 -1.63 11.24 -2.60
CA THR A 27 -1.62 12.31 -1.59
C THR A 27 -2.75 13.32 -1.84
N LEU A 28 -3.00 13.70 -3.10
CA LEU A 28 -4.12 14.59 -3.44
C LEU A 28 -5.48 13.98 -3.10
N LEU A 29 -5.69 12.68 -3.37
CA LEU A 29 -6.92 11.98 -2.99
C LEU A 29 -7.13 12.02 -1.47
N SER A 30 -6.08 11.83 -0.67
CA SER A 30 -6.16 11.96 0.78
C SER A 30 -6.59 13.36 1.22
N LEU A 31 -6.01 14.40 0.62
CA LEU A 31 -6.38 15.78 0.91
C LEU A 31 -7.81 16.14 0.45
N ILE A 32 -8.30 15.53 -0.62
CA ILE A 32 -9.69 15.66 -1.06
C ILE A 32 -10.63 15.07 -0.01
N ILE A 33 -10.31 13.88 0.53
CA ILE A 33 -11.08 13.26 1.60
C ILE A 33 -11.14 14.20 2.81
N GLU A 34 -10.00 14.73 3.28
CA GLU A 34 -9.96 15.66 4.39
C GLU A 34 -10.81 16.92 4.14
N LYS A 35 -10.67 17.50 2.95
CA LYS A 35 -11.43 18.69 2.58
C LYS A 35 -12.94 18.45 2.50
N ARG A 36 -13.35 17.29 2.02
CA ARG A 36 -14.78 16.94 1.84
C ARG A 36 -15.44 16.52 3.16
N THR A 37 -14.71 15.93 4.07
CA THR A 37 -15.26 15.32 5.29
C THR A 37 -15.02 16.16 6.55
N GLY A 38 -14.06 17.07 6.53
CA GLY A 38 -13.61 17.78 7.71
C GLY A 38 -12.84 16.90 8.72
N MET A 39 -12.55 15.65 8.36
CA MET A 39 -11.79 14.71 9.18
C MET A 39 -10.37 14.59 8.64
N SER A 40 -9.39 14.24 9.50
CA SER A 40 -8.09 13.81 8.99
C SER A 40 -8.24 12.53 8.17
N TYR A 41 -7.38 12.35 7.16
CA TYR A 41 -7.40 11.19 6.28
C TYR A 41 -7.32 9.88 7.07
N GLU A 42 -6.41 9.80 8.06
CA GLU A 42 -6.27 8.63 8.91
C GLU A 42 -7.57 8.30 9.64
N LYS A 43 -8.18 9.27 10.34
CA LYS A 43 -9.43 9.07 11.06
C LYS A 43 -10.60 8.66 10.16
N PHE A 44 -10.67 9.26 8.95
CA PHE A 44 -11.68 8.89 7.98
C PHE A 44 -11.53 7.43 7.55
N MET A 45 -10.32 7.04 7.16
CA MET A 45 -10.05 5.66 6.74
C MET A 45 -10.27 4.65 7.86
N GLN A 46 -9.82 4.95 9.08
CA GLN A 46 -10.08 4.10 10.25
C GLN A 46 -11.58 3.88 10.44
N ARG A 47 -12.35 4.93 10.52
CA ARG A 47 -13.79 4.86 10.84
C ARG A 47 -14.64 4.22 9.75
N TYR A 48 -14.38 4.52 8.48
CA TYR A 48 -15.28 4.15 7.37
C TYR A 48 -14.79 2.99 6.51
N VAL A 49 -13.53 2.59 6.65
CA VAL A 49 -12.94 1.50 5.86
C VAL A 49 -12.34 0.43 6.75
N LEU A 50 -11.43 0.81 7.66
CA LEU A 50 -10.63 -0.15 8.40
C LEU A 50 -11.39 -0.83 9.54
N GLU A 51 -12.06 -0.07 10.40
CA GLU A 51 -12.88 -0.61 11.49
C GLU A 51 -14.03 -1.49 10.97
N PRO A 52 -14.81 -1.08 9.94
CA PRO A 52 -15.79 -1.97 9.31
C PRO A 52 -15.20 -3.25 8.71
N ALA A 53 -13.96 -3.21 8.21
CA ALA A 53 -13.21 -4.38 7.75
C ALA A 53 -12.66 -5.24 8.90
N GLY A 54 -12.78 -4.79 10.15
CA GLY A 54 -12.20 -5.46 11.34
C GLY A 54 -10.69 -5.24 11.46
N CYS A 55 -10.15 -4.16 10.88
CA CYS A 55 -8.75 -3.78 10.94
C CYS A 55 -8.58 -2.62 11.94
N PHE A 56 -7.87 -2.87 13.04
CA PHE A 56 -7.78 -1.90 14.15
C PHE A 56 -6.37 -1.35 14.37
N ASP A 57 -5.38 -1.89 13.67
CA ASP A 57 -3.97 -1.57 13.89
C ASP A 57 -3.28 -1.00 12.63
N PHE A 58 -4.06 -0.33 11.81
CA PHE A 58 -3.56 0.49 10.70
C PHE A 58 -3.36 1.93 11.17
N HIS A 59 -2.15 2.46 10.96
CA HIS A 59 -1.79 3.82 11.35
C HIS A 59 -0.89 4.49 10.32
N ILE A 60 -0.93 5.81 10.27
CA ILE A 60 0.07 6.58 9.53
C ILE A 60 1.38 6.55 10.33
N ALA A 61 2.48 6.19 9.67
CA ALA A 61 3.81 6.14 10.27
C ALA A 61 4.33 7.53 10.64
N GLY A 62 5.16 7.59 11.67
CA GLY A 62 5.94 8.79 12.01
C GLY A 62 7.17 8.96 11.13
N ASN A 63 7.80 10.14 11.21
CA ASN A 63 9.02 10.44 10.45
C ASN A 63 10.29 9.96 11.14
N TYR A 64 10.25 9.76 12.47
CA TYR A 64 11.43 9.48 13.28
C TYR A 64 11.21 8.25 14.16
N LEU A 65 12.31 7.63 14.60
CA LEU A 65 12.26 6.48 15.50
C LEU A 65 11.47 6.75 16.79
N LYS A 66 11.55 7.95 17.32
CA LYS A 66 10.79 8.37 18.53
C LYS A 66 9.28 8.43 18.32
N ASP A 67 8.83 8.57 17.06
CA ASP A 67 7.41 8.68 16.71
C ASP A 67 6.77 7.29 16.50
N ARG A 68 7.58 6.23 16.55
CA ARG A 68 7.15 4.84 16.40
C ARG A 68 6.17 4.44 17.51
N ARG A 69 5.12 3.75 17.13
CA ARG A 69 4.15 3.19 18.09
C ARG A 69 4.75 2.02 18.89
N PRO A 70 4.27 1.71 20.08
CA PRO A 70 4.82 0.62 20.92
C PRO A 70 4.81 -0.75 20.24
N ASN A 71 3.80 -1.04 19.42
CA ASN A 71 3.63 -2.28 18.67
C ASN A 71 4.17 -2.23 17.22
N GLU A 72 4.71 -1.11 16.79
CA GLU A 72 5.36 -0.97 15.49
C GLU A 72 6.82 -1.48 15.56
N THR A 73 7.24 -2.24 14.55
CA THR A 73 8.61 -2.74 14.48
C THR A 73 9.62 -1.62 14.17
N VAL A 74 10.88 -1.80 14.56
CA VAL A 74 11.98 -0.92 14.14
C VAL A 74 12.33 -1.21 12.69
N TYR A 75 12.62 -0.17 11.90
CA TYR A 75 13.08 -0.28 10.53
C TYR A 75 14.59 -0.25 10.46
N TYR A 76 15.14 -0.99 9.50
CA TYR A 76 16.59 -1.11 9.32
C TYR A 76 17.00 -0.85 7.88
N MET A 77 18.15 -0.24 7.73
CA MET A 77 18.82 -0.15 6.45
C MET A 77 19.77 -1.34 6.27
N HIS A 78 20.15 -1.64 5.03
CA HIS A 78 21.24 -2.60 4.79
C HIS A 78 22.59 -1.98 5.22
N SER A 79 23.54 -2.82 5.56
CA SER A 79 24.82 -2.44 6.20
C SER A 79 25.67 -1.44 5.42
N SER A 80 25.51 -1.35 4.10
CA SER A 80 26.23 -0.40 3.24
C SER A 80 25.43 0.90 2.96
N SER A 81 24.37 1.15 3.71
CA SER A 81 23.57 2.37 3.52
C SER A 81 24.20 3.54 4.25
N GLU A 82 24.48 4.61 3.51
CA GLU A 82 24.97 5.86 4.08
C GLU A 82 23.80 6.71 4.61
N PRO A 83 24.03 7.54 5.64
CA PRO A 83 23.06 8.52 6.11
C PRO A 83 22.62 9.47 4.99
N ALA A 84 21.42 10.02 5.09
CA ALA A 84 20.87 10.98 4.14
C ALA A 84 20.59 12.32 4.80
N GLN A 85 20.40 13.36 4.00
CA GLN A 85 19.92 14.66 4.46
C GLN A 85 18.51 14.54 4.99
N GLU A 86 18.24 15.19 6.12
CA GLU A 86 16.90 15.25 6.70
C GLU A 86 15.92 15.97 5.75
N PHE A 87 14.70 15.48 5.63
CA PHE A 87 13.69 15.98 4.67
C PHE A 87 13.34 17.47 4.84
N ASN A 88 13.52 18.02 6.03
CA ASN A 88 13.18 19.41 6.36
C ASN A 88 14.29 20.43 6.03
N ASN A 89 15.35 20.01 5.34
CA ASN A 89 16.51 20.83 5.00
C ASN A 89 17.25 21.42 6.21
N SER A 90 17.23 20.76 7.35
CA SER A 90 17.94 21.18 8.57
C SER A 90 19.47 21.17 8.45
N GLY A 91 20.00 20.53 7.41
CA GLY A 91 21.43 20.24 7.26
C GLY A 91 21.92 19.03 8.07
N ARG A 92 21.03 18.37 8.83
CA ARG A 92 21.38 17.16 9.61
C ARG A 92 21.42 15.93 8.72
N LEU A 93 22.37 15.05 9.02
CA LEU A 93 22.38 13.69 8.49
C LEU A 93 21.58 12.78 9.43
N VAL A 94 20.73 11.96 8.87
CA VAL A 94 19.86 11.03 9.58
C VAL A 94 19.97 9.63 9.00
N GLU A 95 19.61 8.62 9.78
CA GLU A 95 19.41 7.28 9.25
C GLU A 95 18.26 7.34 8.24
N ARG A 96 18.46 6.79 7.05
CA ARG A 96 17.58 6.97 5.90
C ARG A 96 16.13 6.56 6.18
N CYS A 97 15.91 5.49 6.95
CA CYS A 97 14.56 5.05 7.33
C CYS A 97 13.89 5.96 8.39
N TYR A 98 14.63 6.92 8.97
CA TYR A 98 14.14 7.82 10.00
C TYR A 98 14.55 9.27 9.72
N GLY A 99 13.77 9.95 8.87
CA GLY A 99 13.93 11.38 8.60
C GLY A 99 14.41 11.75 7.19
N GLU A 100 14.72 10.80 6.30
CA GLU A 100 15.00 11.12 4.89
C GLU A 100 13.75 11.57 4.14
N ASN A 101 12.60 11.01 4.47
CA ASN A 101 11.33 11.31 3.83
C ASN A 101 10.31 11.86 4.83
N ASP A 102 9.47 12.79 4.38
CA ASP A 102 8.30 13.22 5.13
C ASP A 102 7.14 12.22 4.92
N ILE A 103 7.12 11.18 5.74
CA ILE A 103 6.12 10.11 5.68
C ILE A 103 4.74 10.63 6.08
N THR A 104 4.68 11.50 7.07
CA THR A 104 3.40 12.03 7.56
C THR A 104 2.66 12.84 6.50
N THR A 105 3.36 13.47 5.57
CA THR A 105 2.76 14.22 4.45
C THR A 105 2.41 13.29 3.27
N ALA A 106 3.00 12.10 3.18
CA ALA A 106 2.72 11.16 2.09
C ALA A 106 1.27 10.62 2.14
N LEU A 107 0.70 10.45 3.32
CA LEU A 107 -0.68 9.98 3.55
C LEU A 107 -1.00 8.73 2.73
N GLY A 108 -2.01 8.81 1.85
CA GLY A 108 -2.43 7.71 0.97
C GLY A 108 -1.40 7.27 -0.08
N ALA A 109 -0.29 7.98 -0.22
CA ALA A 109 0.79 7.60 -1.13
C ALA A 109 1.73 6.52 -0.56
N GLY A 110 1.43 5.97 0.64
CA GLY A 110 2.19 4.86 1.21
C GLY A 110 2.65 5.04 2.64
N ALA A 111 2.03 5.95 3.41
CA ALA A 111 2.40 6.21 4.79
C ALA A 111 1.82 5.21 5.82
N TRP A 112 0.98 4.27 5.42
CA TRP A 112 0.34 3.32 6.32
C TRP A 112 1.29 2.26 6.84
N THR A 113 1.19 1.96 8.13
CA THR A 113 1.75 0.77 8.78
C THR A 113 0.64 -0.19 9.17
N ALA A 114 0.89 -1.48 9.03
CA ALA A 114 -0.03 -2.54 9.41
C ALA A 114 0.69 -3.87 9.57
N SER A 115 0.05 -4.84 10.21
CA SER A 115 0.50 -6.23 10.16
C SER A 115 0.11 -6.90 8.84
N ALA A 116 0.85 -7.94 8.45
CA ALA A 116 0.51 -8.73 7.27
C ALA A 116 -0.88 -9.38 7.39
N ALA A 117 -1.28 -9.80 8.59
CA ALA A 117 -2.59 -10.40 8.85
C ALA A 117 -3.73 -9.39 8.64
N GLU A 118 -3.60 -8.17 9.15
CA GLU A 118 -4.60 -7.12 8.94
C GLU A 118 -4.66 -6.67 7.48
N LEU A 119 -3.53 -6.65 6.77
CA LEU A 119 -3.54 -6.35 5.35
C LEU A 119 -4.25 -7.44 4.53
N CYS A 120 -4.08 -8.73 4.87
CA CYS A 120 -4.89 -9.81 4.31
C CYS A 120 -6.39 -9.62 4.61
N ARG A 121 -6.75 -9.23 5.84
CA ARG A 121 -8.14 -8.96 6.24
C ARG A 121 -8.75 -7.81 5.43
N LEU A 122 -8.00 -6.72 5.27
CA LEU A 122 -8.45 -5.60 4.45
C LEU A 122 -8.71 -6.02 3.01
N VAL A 123 -7.81 -6.82 2.41
CA VAL A 123 -8.02 -7.34 1.06
C VAL A 123 -9.29 -8.17 0.97
N ALA A 124 -9.53 -9.07 1.93
CA ALA A 124 -10.74 -9.88 1.97
C ALA A 124 -12.04 -9.07 2.19
N ALA A 125 -11.93 -7.83 2.68
CA ALA A 125 -13.06 -6.91 2.86
C ALA A 125 -13.29 -5.96 1.67
N ILE A 126 -12.53 -6.11 0.58
CA ILE A 126 -12.65 -5.28 -0.64
C ILE A 126 -12.48 -6.09 -1.93
N ASP A 127 -12.55 -7.42 -1.87
CA ASP A 127 -12.18 -8.28 -2.99
C ASP A 127 -13.38 -8.89 -3.75
N GLY A 128 -14.61 -8.66 -3.28
CA GLY A 128 -15.83 -9.17 -3.88
C GLY A 128 -16.11 -10.63 -3.59
N ASP A 129 -15.34 -11.27 -2.70
CA ASP A 129 -15.59 -12.66 -2.31
C ASP A 129 -16.80 -12.74 -1.37
N PRO A 130 -17.82 -13.54 -1.67
CA PRO A 130 -19.07 -13.58 -0.88
C PRO A 130 -18.90 -14.17 0.53
N THR A 131 -17.73 -14.72 0.86
CA THR A 131 -17.47 -15.30 2.20
C THR A 131 -17.28 -14.24 3.27
N MET A 132 -16.99 -12.99 2.89
CA MET A 132 -16.88 -11.85 3.78
C MET A 132 -17.64 -10.64 3.19
N HIS A 133 -18.26 -9.85 4.05
CA HIS A 133 -18.93 -8.63 3.59
C HIS A 133 -17.91 -7.56 3.22
N ASP A 134 -17.97 -7.06 1.98
CA ASP A 134 -17.13 -5.97 1.53
C ASP A 134 -17.54 -4.63 2.16
N VAL A 135 -16.56 -3.81 2.50
CA VAL A 135 -16.77 -2.44 3.00
C VAL A 135 -16.97 -1.43 1.85
N ILE A 136 -16.85 -1.88 0.62
CA ILE A 136 -17.09 -1.10 -0.60
C ILE A 136 -18.15 -1.80 -1.46
N SER A 137 -18.81 -1.04 -2.34
CA SER A 137 -19.86 -1.62 -3.19
C SER A 137 -19.30 -2.58 -4.24
N PRO A 138 -20.10 -3.56 -4.71
CA PRO A 138 -19.68 -4.44 -5.81
C PRO A 138 -19.29 -3.68 -7.08
N GLU A 139 -19.88 -2.52 -7.31
CA GLU A 139 -19.49 -1.64 -8.41
C GLU A 139 -18.10 -1.06 -8.20
N ALA A 140 -17.77 -0.61 -6.98
CA ALA A 140 -16.44 -0.13 -6.64
C ALA A 140 -15.39 -1.24 -6.79
N VAL A 141 -15.68 -2.47 -6.37
CA VAL A 141 -14.80 -3.64 -6.60
C VAL A 141 -14.55 -3.82 -8.10
N ARG A 142 -15.61 -3.79 -8.93
CA ARG A 142 -15.46 -3.89 -10.39
C ARG A 142 -14.58 -2.77 -10.96
N LEU A 143 -14.82 -1.52 -10.57
CA LEU A 143 -14.01 -0.38 -11.02
C LEU A 143 -12.53 -0.49 -10.62
N MET A 144 -12.26 -1.07 -9.46
CA MET A 144 -10.89 -1.28 -8.99
C MET A 144 -10.16 -2.40 -9.72
N THR A 145 -10.87 -3.40 -10.21
CA THR A 145 -10.27 -4.67 -10.67
C THR A 145 -10.47 -4.96 -12.15
N GLN A 146 -11.40 -4.26 -12.83
CA GLN A 146 -11.61 -4.43 -14.27
C GLN A 146 -10.52 -3.74 -15.07
N GLU A 147 -10.15 -4.38 -16.18
CA GLU A 147 -9.38 -3.71 -17.23
C GLU A 147 -10.24 -2.59 -17.82
N MET A 148 -9.75 -1.38 -17.77
CA MET A 148 -10.33 -0.29 -18.55
C MET A 148 -9.99 -0.53 -20.01
N PRO A 149 -10.93 -0.33 -20.97
CA PRO A 149 -10.72 -0.67 -22.38
C PRO A 149 -9.43 -0.11 -23.01
N ASP A 150 -8.99 1.06 -22.53
CA ASP A 150 -7.80 1.76 -23.03
C ASP A 150 -6.65 1.78 -22.03
N HIS A 151 -6.73 1.03 -20.92
CA HIS A 151 -5.77 1.13 -19.83
C HIS A 151 -5.35 -0.25 -19.30
N GLN A 152 -4.06 -0.43 -19.21
CA GLN A 152 -3.45 -1.66 -18.70
C GLN A 152 -3.42 -1.77 -17.17
N PHE A 153 -4.24 -0.99 -16.43
CA PHE A 153 -4.12 -0.93 -14.98
C PHE A 153 -5.47 -0.78 -14.30
N SER A 154 -5.64 -1.51 -13.24
CA SER A 154 -6.75 -1.38 -12.32
C SER A 154 -6.53 -0.21 -11.34
N LEU A 155 -7.60 0.31 -10.75
CA LEU A 155 -7.48 1.37 -9.74
C LEU A 155 -6.97 0.78 -8.42
N GLY A 156 -5.85 1.30 -7.93
CA GLY A 156 -5.22 0.84 -6.68
C GLY A 156 -4.37 -0.43 -6.82
N TRP A 157 -4.60 -1.24 -7.83
CA TRP A 157 -3.80 -2.43 -8.12
C TRP A 157 -2.86 -2.20 -9.30
N ASN A 158 -1.81 -2.98 -9.38
CA ASN A 158 -1.03 -3.09 -10.61
C ASN A 158 -1.89 -3.82 -11.65
N TYR A 159 -1.44 -3.81 -12.93
CA TYR A 159 -2.14 -4.51 -14.00
C TYR A 159 -2.51 -5.94 -13.61
N THR A 160 -3.79 -6.28 -13.78
CA THR A 160 -4.37 -7.56 -13.39
C THR A 160 -5.14 -8.17 -14.56
N PRO A 161 -4.45 -8.78 -15.58
CA PRO A 161 -5.15 -9.47 -16.64
C PRO A 161 -6.02 -10.59 -16.09
N ASN A 162 -7.12 -10.90 -16.77
CA ASN A 162 -8.03 -11.96 -16.38
C ASN A 162 -7.27 -13.28 -16.11
N GLY A 163 -7.59 -13.91 -14.97
CA GLY A 163 -6.93 -15.14 -14.52
C GLY A 163 -5.54 -14.95 -13.88
N ARG A 164 -5.09 -13.71 -13.69
CA ARG A 164 -3.87 -13.38 -12.95
C ARG A 164 -4.18 -12.83 -11.57
N PRO A 165 -3.26 -12.93 -10.61
CA PRO A 165 -3.47 -12.31 -9.29
C PRO A 165 -3.51 -10.79 -9.39
N TRP A 166 -4.31 -10.15 -8.55
CA TRP A 166 -4.16 -8.74 -8.28
C TRP A 166 -2.89 -8.52 -7.50
N ILE A 167 -2.10 -7.54 -7.90
CA ILE A 167 -0.77 -7.29 -7.36
C ILE A 167 -0.69 -5.86 -6.86
N ARG A 168 -0.19 -5.69 -5.64
CA ARG A 168 0.28 -4.40 -5.17
C ARG A 168 1.63 -4.56 -4.51
N THR A 169 2.56 -3.70 -4.90
CA THR A 169 3.89 -3.63 -4.29
C THR A 169 4.13 -2.24 -3.75
N GLY A 170 4.89 -2.16 -2.68
CA GLY A 170 5.37 -0.92 -2.10
C GLY A 170 6.82 -1.09 -1.66
N SER A 171 7.57 -0.01 -1.75
CA SER A 171 8.92 0.07 -1.22
C SER A 171 9.21 1.49 -0.78
N LEU A 172 9.57 1.64 0.45
CA LEU A 172 10.13 2.85 1.03
C LEU A 172 11.48 2.51 1.69
N VAL A 173 12.18 3.53 2.07
CA VAL A 173 13.45 3.38 2.81
C VAL A 173 13.19 2.61 4.10
N GLY A 174 13.85 1.49 4.29
CA GLY A 174 13.71 0.61 5.47
C GLY A 174 12.55 -0.40 5.39
N THR A 175 11.76 -0.45 4.31
CA THR A 175 10.63 -1.39 4.24
C THR A 175 10.26 -1.78 2.80
N SER A 176 9.63 -2.93 2.65
CA SER A 176 8.98 -3.37 1.42
C SER A 176 7.73 -4.18 1.73
N ALA A 177 6.70 -4.02 0.91
CA ALA A 177 5.45 -4.74 1.05
C ALA A 177 5.00 -5.31 -0.30
N ILE A 178 4.38 -6.49 -0.27
CA ILE A 178 3.84 -7.16 -1.46
C ILE A 178 2.51 -7.79 -1.06
N VAL A 179 1.50 -7.57 -1.88
CA VAL A 179 0.19 -8.20 -1.77
C VAL A 179 -0.13 -8.89 -3.07
N LEU A 180 -0.54 -10.16 -2.98
CA LEU A 180 -1.05 -10.95 -4.10
C LEU A 180 -2.42 -11.51 -3.70
N ARG A 181 -3.47 -11.18 -4.46
CA ARG A 181 -4.78 -11.82 -4.33
C ARG A 181 -5.05 -12.64 -5.57
N TYR A 182 -5.07 -13.95 -5.44
CA TYR A 182 -5.26 -14.90 -6.53
C TYR A 182 -6.74 -15.06 -6.90
N PRO A 183 -7.05 -15.45 -8.16
CA PRO A 183 -8.44 -15.63 -8.60
C PRO A 183 -9.23 -16.68 -7.80
N ASP A 184 -8.56 -17.64 -7.18
CA ASP A 184 -9.16 -18.68 -6.33
C ASP A 184 -9.39 -18.23 -4.88
N GLY A 185 -9.20 -16.95 -4.57
CA GLY A 185 -9.44 -16.37 -3.25
C GLY A 185 -8.23 -16.33 -2.33
N GLU A 186 -7.13 -17.03 -2.66
CA GLU A 186 -5.94 -16.96 -1.83
C GLU A 186 -5.36 -15.55 -1.80
N CYS A 187 -5.06 -15.04 -0.61
CA CYS A 187 -4.35 -13.78 -0.40
C CYS A 187 -3.00 -14.03 0.26
N TRP A 188 -1.94 -13.55 -0.34
CA TRP A 188 -0.56 -13.67 0.14
C TRP A 188 0.02 -12.28 0.37
N VAL A 189 0.49 -12.04 1.59
CA VAL A 189 1.09 -10.76 1.99
C VAL A 189 2.49 -10.99 2.52
N PHE A 190 3.41 -10.15 2.10
CA PHE A 190 4.76 -10.06 2.64
C PHE A 190 5.06 -8.62 3.02
N ILE A 191 5.52 -8.41 4.24
CA ILE A 191 6.01 -7.11 4.71
C ILE A 191 7.36 -7.34 5.38
N THR A 192 8.34 -6.50 5.08
CA THR A 192 9.63 -6.49 5.76
C THR A 192 9.95 -5.11 6.29
N ASN A 193 10.60 -5.07 7.43
CA ASN A 193 11.08 -3.87 8.12
C ASN A 193 12.56 -3.58 7.81
N THR A 194 13.05 -4.04 6.68
CA THR A 194 14.43 -3.78 6.25
C THR A 194 14.51 -3.45 4.77
N SER A 195 15.41 -2.55 4.42
CA SER A 195 15.77 -2.32 3.02
C SER A 195 16.62 -3.46 2.48
N THR A 196 16.45 -3.73 1.19
CA THR A 196 17.24 -4.71 0.45
C THR A 196 18.19 -4.01 -0.52
N TRP A 197 19.37 -4.58 -0.72
CA TRP A 197 20.32 -4.15 -1.78
C TRP A 197 19.82 -4.48 -3.20
N LYS A 198 18.80 -5.34 -3.32
CA LYS A 198 18.26 -5.79 -4.62
C LYS A 198 17.38 -4.75 -5.32
N GLY A 199 16.98 -3.68 -4.62
CA GLY A 199 16.10 -2.65 -5.16
C GLY A 199 14.79 -3.25 -5.72
N HIS A 200 14.39 -2.83 -6.91
CA HIS A 200 13.15 -3.29 -7.56
C HIS A 200 13.12 -4.79 -7.89
N LYS A 201 14.26 -5.47 -7.94
CA LYS A 201 14.31 -6.92 -8.15
C LYS A 201 13.78 -7.71 -6.95
N PHE A 202 13.82 -7.14 -5.75
CA PHE A 202 13.37 -7.82 -4.54
C PHE A 202 11.90 -8.24 -4.61
N SER A 203 11.01 -7.34 -5.00
CA SER A 203 9.58 -7.67 -5.17
C SER A 203 9.36 -8.81 -6.17
N LYS A 204 10.12 -8.79 -7.27
CA LYS A 204 10.06 -9.82 -8.30
C LYS A 204 10.51 -11.20 -7.79
N ASP A 205 11.63 -11.22 -7.05
CA ASP A 205 12.15 -12.44 -6.43
C ASP A 205 11.19 -13.00 -5.38
N THR A 206 10.57 -12.13 -4.57
CA THR A 206 9.60 -12.52 -3.54
C THR A 206 8.31 -13.08 -4.16
N MET A 207 7.80 -12.46 -5.22
CA MET A 207 6.64 -13.00 -5.96
C MET A 207 6.97 -14.36 -6.57
N ALA A 208 8.15 -14.54 -7.15
CA ALA A 208 8.59 -15.84 -7.67
C ALA A 208 8.70 -16.90 -6.56
N LEU A 209 9.10 -16.51 -5.35
CA LEU A 209 9.11 -17.38 -4.18
C LEU A 209 7.69 -17.78 -3.78
N PHE A 210 6.74 -16.85 -3.73
CA PHE A 210 5.33 -17.13 -3.44
C PHE A 210 4.73 -18.13 -4.43
N GLU A 211 4.99 -17.98 -5.72
CA GLU A 211 4.54 -18.95 -6.73
C GLU A 211 5.10 -20.36 -6.48
N LYS A 212 6.38 -20.47 -6.11
CA LYS A 212 7.00 -21.74 -5.75
C LYS A 212 6.36 -22.35 -4.50
N LEU A 213 6.13 -21.54 -3.46
CA LEU A 213 5.51 -21.98 -2.20
C LEU A 213 4.07 -22.42 -2.43
N ARG A 214 3.29 -21.62 -3.18
CA ARG A 214 1.91 -21.93 -3.56
C ARG A 214 1.83 -23.25 -4.34
N LYS A 215 2.66 -23.44 -5.34
CA LYS A 215 2.74 -24.69 -6.10
C LYS A 215 3.09 -25.89 -5.22
N ARG A 216 3.99 -25.72 -4.25
CA ARG A 216 4.47 -26.82 -3.39
C ARG A 216 3.52 -27.14 -2.25
N PHE A 217 2.88 -26.14 -1.66
CA PHE A 217 2.14 -26.26 -0.41
C PHE A 217 0.68 -25.86 -0.50
N GLY A 218 0.20 -25.32 -1.63
CA GLY A 218 -1.15 -24.77 -1.76
C GLY A 218 -2.26 -25.79 -1.42
N SER A 219 -2.06 -27.08 -1.74
CA SER A 219 -2.99 -28.14 -1.36
C SER A 219 -3.09 -28.40 0.15
N LYS A 220 -2.12 -27.92 0.94
CA LYS A 220 -2.06 -28.04 2.40
C LYS A 220 -2.58 -26.80 3.13
N LEU A 221 -2.82 -25.71 2.41
CA LEU A 221 -3.35 -24.48 3.00
C LEU A 221 -4.84 -24.63 3.29
N PRO A 222 -5.34 -23.99 4.37
CA PRO A 222 -6.77 -23.96 4.64
C PRO A 222 -7.53 -23.30 3.48
N LYS A 223 -8.52 -24.02 2.94
CA LYS A 223 -9.40 -23.48 1.88
C LYS A 223 -10.64 -22.81 2.49
N ARG A 224 -10.41 -21.85 3.35
CA ARG A 224 -11.46 -21.08 4.00
C ARG A 224 -10.98 -19.67 4.29
N ASN A 225 -11.89 -18.73 4.35
CA ASN A 225 -11.59 -17.39 4.86
C ASN A 225 -11.31 -17.52 6.37
N LEU A 226 -10.09 -17.14 6.79
CA LEU A 226 -9.66 -17.24 8.20
C LEU A 226 -10.19 -16.08 9.06
N PHE A 227 -10.85 -15.11 8.49
CA PHE A 227 -11.39 -13.92 9.17
C PHE A 227 -12.89 -14.04 9.45
N VAL A 228 -13.55 -15.06 8.93
CA VAL A 228 -14.96 -15.39 9.19
C VAL A 228 -15.03 -16.57 10.16
N LYS A 229 -15.90 -16.47 11.18
CA LYS A 229 -16.16 -17.54 12.15
C LYS A 229 -17.08 -18.60 11.60
#